data_32728671d63e9cd778bb9d7d38269abb
#
_entry.id   32728671d63e9cd778bb9d7d38269abb
#
_cell.length_a   1.000
_cell.length_b   1.000
_cell.length_c   1.000
_cell.angle_alpha   90.00
_cell.angle_beta   90.00
_cell.angle_gamma   90.00
#
_symmetry.space_group_name_H-M   'P 1'
#
loop_
_entity.id
_entity.type
_entity.pdbx_description
1 polymer ?
#
loop_
_entity_poly.entity_id
_entity_poly.type
_entity_poly.pdbx_seq_one_letter_code
_entity_poly.pdbx_strand_id
1 'polypeptide(L)'
;MTRLTLEDLRGIPAGLDAYDEELASRTGCTLRGLACRAAGAEEQRLAELARDARVAVVPLDAGQGVLPGFAEAVRAIAAHLGFPAWVTAAPDAGGLAEAYRGGAGILVTADESNFIAVNLRTRGVTDNNQATALGFVTALGLLAGGLADRPALVLGAGAVGRAAARCLLERGAVVSLCDIRSERAREAAAELSAAMPSGSIIRVEEDLEQALCRHRLLFDATPALGFIRERHLVPDTRIAAPGVPLGLSAGALKAAGPRVVHDPLQIGTAVMLVEALLS
;
A
#
# COMPACT_ATOMS: atom_id res chain seq x y z
N MET A 1 -6.47 10.56 -1.06
CA MET A 1 -6.51 9.63 0.08
C MET A 1 -7.60 8.58 -0.11
N THR A 2 -7.33 7.37 0.31
CA THR A 2 -8.28 6.25 0.43
C THR A 2 -9.43 6.68 1.35
N ARG A 3 -10.66 6.39 0.95
CA ARG A 3 -11.84 6.72 1.78
C ARG A 3 -12.10 5.61 2.79
N LEU A 4 -11.21 5.44 3.76
CA LEU A 4 -11.40 4.51 4.86
C LEU A 4 -12.69 4.82 5.63
N THR A 5 -13.38 3.77 6.04
CA THR A 5 -14.54 3.85 6.92
C THR A 5 -14.22 3.26 8.28
N LEU A 6 -15.09 3.52 9.28
CA LEU A 6 -14.96 2.89 10.59
C LEU A 6 -15.00 1.35 10.52
N GLU A 7 -15.74 0.80 9.55
CA GLU A 7 -15.87 -0.63 9.36
C GLU A 7 -14.56 -1.25 8.87
N ASP A 8 -13.84 -0.56 7.97
CA ASP A 8 -12.54 -1.00 7.47
C ASP A 8 -11.48 -1.11 8.58
N LEU A 9 -11.62 -0.32 9.65
CA LEU A 9 -10.64 -0.25 10.74
C LEU A 9 -10.93 -1.17 11.91
N ARG A 10 -12.22 -1.42 12.23
CA ARG A 10 -12.64 -2.14 13.44
C ARG A 10 -12.03 -3.52 13.60
N GLY A 11 -11.85 -4.24 12.52
CA GLY A 11 -11.33 -5.62 12.52
C GLY A 11 -9.82 -5.72 12.59
N ILE A 12 -9.09 -4.64 12.26
CA ILE A 12 -7.63 -4.71 12.08
C ILE A 12 -6.91 -5.14 13.35
N PRO A 13 -7.10 -4.50 14.53
CA PRO A 13 -6.30 -4.85 15.70
C PRO A 13 -6.43 -6.31 16.17
N ALA A 14 -7.61 -6.89 16.01
CA ALA A 14 -7.89 -8.26 16.45
C ALA A 14 -7.68 -9.30 15.33
N GLY A 15 -7.56 -8.88 14.09
CA GLY A 15 -7.53 -9.74 12.91
C GLY A 15 -6.15 -9.95 12.29
N LEU A 16 -5.08 -9.37 12.84
CA LEU A 16 -3.75 -9.39 12.19
C LEU A 16 -3.16 -10.79 12.04
N ASP A 17 -3.35 -11.69 13.01
CA ASP A 17 -2.85 -13.06 12.92
C ASP A 17 -3.58 -13.84 11.80
N ALA A 18 -4.92 -13.72 11.73
CA ALA A 18 -5.69 -14.33 10.66
C ALA A 18 -5.37 -13.72 9.30
N TYR A 19 -5.10 -12.41 9.26
CA TYR A 19 -4.64 -11.74 8.06
C TYR A 19 -3.27 -12.26 7.58
N ASP A 20 -2.34 -12.52 8.50
CA ASP A 20 -1.04 -13.13 8.16
C ASP A 20 -1.20 -14.52 7.55
N GLU A 21 -2.09 -15.36 8.11
CA GLU A 21 -2.39 -16.68 7.56
C GLU A 21 -2.96 -16.58 6.14
N GLU A 22 -3.90 -15.67 5.93
CA GLU A 22 -4.51 -15.43 4.63
C GLU A 22 -3.49 -14.89 3.62
N LEU A 23 -2.70 -13.88 4.00
CA LEU A 23 -1.66 -13.30 3.14
C LEU A 23 -0.58 -14.32 2.79
N ALA A 24 -0.13 -15.11 3.77
CA ALA A 24 0.86 -16.16 3.56
C ALA A 24 0.34 -17.27 2.62
N SER A 25 -0.94 -17.64 2.74
CA SER A 25 -1.54 -18.62 1.83
C SER A 25 -1.57 -18.17 0.37
N ARG A 26 -1.66 -16.86 0.13
CA ARG A 26 -1.73 -16.25 -1.20
C ARG A 26 -0.36 -15.93 -1.79
N THR A 27 0.54 -15.39 -0.97
CA THR A 27 1.82 -14.80 -1.40
C THR A 27 3.05 -15.57 -0.93
N GLY A 28 2.89 -16.50 -0.01
CA GLY A 28 4.00 -17.17 0.67
C GLY A 28 4.68 -16.31 1.75
N CYS A 29 4.14 -15.13 2.08
CA CYS A 29 4.71 -14.22 3.06
C CYS A 29 3.65 -13.74 4.06
N THR A 30 4.02 -13.62 5.34
CA THR A 30 3.27 -12.85 6.33
C THR A 30 3.36 -11.36 6.02
N LEU A 31 2.61 -10.53 6.73
CA LEU A 31 2.68 -9.06 6.59
C LEU A 31 4.11 -8.54 6.82
N ARG A 32 4.79 -9.07 7.85
CA ARG A 32 6.20 -8.75 8.12
C ARG A 32 7.10 -9.18 6.96
N GLY A 33 6.97 -10.42 6.50
CA GLY A 33 7.77 -10.94 5.38
C GLY A 33 7.56 -10.16 4.10
N LEU A 34 6.31 -9.78 3.80
CA LEU A 34 5.99 -8.95 2.64
C LEU A 34 6.62 -7.55 2.76
N ALA A 35 6.48 -6.90 3.92
CA ALA A 35 7.05 -5.56 4.15
C ALA A 35 8.58 -5.57 4.06
N CYS A 36 9.23 -6.58 4.64
CA CYS A 36 10.69 -6.76 4.50
C CYS A 36 11.10 -6.95 3.05
N ARG A 37 10.41 -7.82 2.32
CA ARG A 37 10.70 -8.06 0.90
C ARG A 37 10.49 -6.80 0.04
N ALA A 38 9.46 -6.02 0.34
CA ALA A 38 9.19 -4.76 -0.33
C ALA A 38 10.33 -3.75 -0.10
N ALA A 39 10.77 -3.60 1.14
CA ALA A 39 11.82 -2.66 1.53
C ALA A 39 13.26 -3.19 1.31
N GLY A 40 13.42 -4.40 0.77
CA GLY A 40 14.75 -5.00 0.55
C GLY A 40 15.49 -5.37 1.85
N ALA A 41 14.76 -5.73 2.91
CA ALA A 41 15.28 -6.09 4.22
C ALA A 41 15.12 -7.58 4.52
N GLU A 42 15.93 -8.09 5.46
CA GLU A 42 15.76 -9.41 6.05
C GLU A 42 14.88 -9.34 7.30
N GLU A 43 13.98 -10.30 7.49
CA GLU A 43 13.07 -10.33 8.64
C GLU A 43 13.80 -10.41 9.99
N GLN A 44 14.92 -11.14 10.05
CA GLN A 44 15.74 -11.20 11.25
C GLN A 44 16.31 -9.83 11.60
N ARG A 45 16.80 -9.10 10.60
CA ARG A 45 17.35 -7.75 10.78
C ARG A 45 16.25 -6.77 11.24
N LEU A 46 15.06 -6.87 10.65
CA LEU A 46 13.90 -6.10 11.13
C LEU A 46 13.61 -6.40 12.60
N ALA A 47 13.55 -7.69 12.98
CA ALA A 47 13.22 -8.09 14.34
C ALA A 47 14.22 -7.58 15.39
N GLU A 48 15.50 -7.46 15.02
CA GLU A 48 16.54 -6.86 15.87
C GLU A 48 16.32 -5.35 16.02
N LEU A 49 16.18 -4.62 14.91
CA LEU A 49 16.08 -3.16 14.90
C LEU A 49 14.75 -2.65 15.48
N ALA A 50 13.66 -3.36 15.23
CA ALA A 50 12.32 -2.93 15.65
C ALA A 50 12.17 -2.91 17.18
N ARG A 51 12.85 -3.79 17.92
CA ARG A 51 12.79 -3.85 19.39
C ARG A 51 13.23 -2.53 20.06
N ASP A 52 14.18 -1.84 19.44
CA ASP A 52 14.75 -0.59 19.96
C ASP A 52 14.12 0.65 19.30
N ALA A 53 13.33 0.47 18.26
CA ALA A 53 12.68 1.55 17.55
C ALA A 53 11.25 1.76 18.06
N ARG A 54 11.08 2.65 19.04
CA ARG A 54 9.78 2.99 19.61
C ARG A 54 8.95 3.80 18.61
N VAL A 55 7.73 3.37 18.35
CA VAL A 55 6.80 4.04 17.41
C VAL A 55 5.73 4.80 18.17
N ALA A 56 5.65 6.11 17.98
CA ALA A 56 4.55 6.94 18.47
C ALA A 56 3.59 7.23 17.32
N VAL A 57 2.33 6.90 17.48
CA VAL A 57 1.25 7.32 16.58
C VAL A 57 0.60 8.57 17.15
N VAL A 58 0.67 9.68 16.44
CA VAL A 58 0.15 10.98 16.86
C VAL A 58 -1.11 11.29 16.08
N PRO A 59 -2.30 11.26 16.71
CA PRO A 59 -3.53 11.73 16.09
C PRO A 59 -3.45 13.22 15.74
N LEU A 60 -4.05 13.63 14.63
CA LEU A 60 -4.20 15.03 14.27
C LEU A 60 -5.69 15.38 14.27
N ASP A 61 -6.07 16.38 15.06
CA ASP A 61 -7.44 16.92 15.13
C ASP A 61 -7.62 18.14 14.23
N ALA A 62 -6.54 18.64 13.64
CA ALA A 62 -6.56 19.77 12.72
C ALA A 62 -7.18 19.36 11.38
N GLY A 63 -8.17 20.12 10.92
CA GLY A 63 -8.91 19.82 9.69
C GLY A 63 -10.18 19.03 9.94
N GLN A 64 -10.41 17.96 9.20
CA GLN A 64 -11.63 17.13 9.29
C GLN A 64 -11.56 16.02 10.35
N GLY A 65 -10.55 16.05 11.21
CA GLY A 65 -10.37 15.08 12.29
C GLY A 65 -9.89 13.71 11.81
N VAL A 66 -9.25 13.00 12.71
CA VAL A 66 -8.80 11.63 12.47
C VAL A 66 -9.99 10.69 12.53
N LEU A 67 -10.10 9.81 11.56
CA LEU A 67 -11.10 8.73 11.57
C LEU A 67 -10.94 7.90 12.86
N PRO A 68 -11.99 7.78 13.71
CA PRO A 68 -11.90 7.03 14.96
C PRO A 68 -11.40 5.60 14.73
N GLY A 69 -10.43 5.16 15.55
CA GLY A 69 -9.81 3.84 15.43
C GLY A 69 -8.62 3.78 14.46
N PHE A 70 -8.35 4.81 13.67
CA PHE A 70 -7.21 4.82 12.74
C PHE A 70 -5.87 4.70 13.48
N ALA A 71 -5.63 5.56 14.47
CA ALA A 71 -4.38 5.55 15.23
C ALA A 71 -4.15 4.21 15.96
N GLU A 72 -5.22 3.61 16.51
CA GLU A 72 -5.16 2.30 17.15
C GLU A 72 -4.87 1.17 16.15
N ALA A 73 -5.44 1.22 14.94
CA ALA A 73 -5.12 0.26 13.89
C ALA A 73 -3.66 0.36 13.47
N VAL A 74 -3.13 1.57 13.26
CA VAL A 74 -1.72 1.81 12.94
C VAL A 74 -0.80 1.31 14.07
N ARG A 75 -1.14 1.61 15.34
CA ARG A 75 -0.39 1.11 16.50
C ARG A 75 -0.39 -0.43 16.54
N ALA A 76 -1.54 -1.05 16.28
CA ALA A 76 -1.66 -2.51 16.29
C ALA A 76 -0.79 -3.15 15.19
N ILE A 77 -0.78 -2.58 13.98
CA ILE A 77 0.10 -3.01 12.89
C ILE A 77 1.57 -2.87 13.29
N ALA A 78 1.97 -1.74 13.88
CA ALA A 78 3.34 -1.53 14.35
C ALA A 78 3.73 -2.58 15.41
N ALA A 79 2.86 -2.83 16.40
CA ALA A 79 3.09 -3.84 17.43
C ALA A 79 3.20 -5.27 16.85
N HIS A 80 2.36 -5.61 15.87
CA HIS A 80 2.40 -6.89 15.17
C HIS A 80 3.71 -7.12 14.40
N LEU A 81 4.31 -6.05 13.86
CA LEU A 81 5.64 -6.09 13.25
C LEU A 81 6.78 -6.21 14.28
N GLY A 82 6.50 -6.05 15.57
CA GLY A 82 7.48 -6.17 16.66
C GLY A 82 8.01 -4.83 17.18
N PHE A 83 7.43 -3.70 16.78
CA PHE A 83 7.78 -2.40 17.34
C PHE A 83 7.10 -2.17 18.69
N PRO A 84 7.78 -1.67 19.73
CA PRO A 84 7.13 -1.04 20.86
C PRO A 84 6.35 0.21 20.36
N ALA A 85 5.00 0.16 20.40
CA ALA A 85 4.16 1.18 19.79
C ALA A 85 3.07 1.68 20.73
N TRP A 86 2.78 2.98 20.70
CA TRP A 86 1.68 3.61 21.45
C TRP A 86 1.02 4.71 20.63
N VAL A 87 -0.22 5.04 21.01
CA VAL A 87 -0.90 6.25 20.55
C VAL A 87 -0.70 7.32 21.62
N THR A 88 -0.36 8.54 21.23
CA THR A 88 -0.22 9.65 22.18
C THR A 88 -1.58 10.06 22.77
N ALA A 89 -1.61 10.43 24.05
CA ALA A 89 -2.84 10.84 24.73
C ALA A 89 -3.34 12.21 24.23
N ALA A 90 -2.40 13.09 23.86
CA ALA A 90 -2.72 14.37 23.24
C ALA A 90 -2.62 14.24 21.71
N PRO A 91 -3.50 14.96 20.96
CA PRO A 91 -3.34 15.12 19.51
C PRO A 91 -2.36 16.25 19.16
N ASP A 92 -2.13 16.47 17.86
CA ASP A 92 -1.42 17.62 17.28
C ASP A 92 -0.06 17.91 17.94
N ALA A 93 0.25 19.16 18.19
CA ALA A 93 1.50 19.59 18.80
C ALA A 93 1.73 19.01 20.21
N GLY A 94 0.65 18.79 20.97
CA GLY A 94 0.71 18.12 22.26
C GLY A 94 1.21 16.68 22.14
N GLY A 95 0.68 15.95 21.17
CA GLY A 95 1.10 14.57 20.84
C GLY A 95 2.53 14.50 20.33
N LEU A 96 2.94 15.44 19.47
CA LEU A 96 4.34 15.54 19.03
C LEU A 96 5.29 15.71 20.21
N ALA A 97 4.97 16.62 21.16
CA ALA A 97 5.76 16.83 22.35
C ALA A 97 5.79 15.59 23.28
N GLU A 98 4.66 14.88 23.39
CA GLU A 98 4.56 13.62 24.13
C GLU A 98 5.42 12.54 23.49
N ALA A 99 5.31 12.34 22.17
CA ALA A 99 6.10 11.37 21.42
C ALA A 99 7.60 11.60 21.60
N TYR A 100 8.05 12.85 21.48
CA TYR A 100 9.45 13.24 21.66
C TYR A 100 9.94 12.94 23.09
N ARG A 101 9.21 13.40 24.12
CA ARG A 101 9.55 13.12 25.53
C ARG A 101 9.49 11.62 25.86
N GLY A 102 8.58 10.88 25.22
CA GLY A 102 8.47 9.44 25.34
C GLY A 102 9.60 8.67 24.67
N GLY A 103 10.55 9.34 24.00
CA GLY A 103 11.67 8.70 23.32
C GLY A 103 11.26 7.93 22.06
N ALA A 104 10.31 8.44 21.28
CA ALA A 104 9.98 7.88 19.98
C ALA A 104 11.21 7.90 19.08
N GLY A 105 11.47 6.78 18.42
CA GLY A 105 12.44 6.69 17.31
C GLY A 105 11.77 6.92 15.97
N ILE A 106 10.50 6.53 15.86
CA ILE A 106 9.65 6.75 14.69
C ILE A 106 8.36 7.44 15.14
N LEU A 107 7.97 8.48 14.43
CA LEU A 107 6.72 9.17 14.62
C LEU A 107 5.82 8.90 13.42
N VAL A 108 4.58 8.50 13.67
CA VAL A 108 3.58 8.24 12.62
C VAL A 108 2.42 9.20 12.80
N THR A 109 2.01 9.86 11.71
CA THR A 109 0.88 10.79 11.75
C THR A 109 0.21 10.85 10.37
N ALA A 110 -1.07 11.19 10.36
CA ALA A 110 -1.85 11.36 9.13
C ALA A 110 -2.79 12.54 9.23
N ASP A 111 -2.84 13.34 8.16
CA ASP A 111 -3.85 14.37 7.90
C ASP A 111 -4.70 13.98 6.67
N GLU A 112 -5.45 14.94 6.11
CA GLU A 112 -6.26 14.71 4.91
C GLU A 112 -5.43 14.43 3.64
N SER A 113 -4.19 14.88 3.60
CA SER A 113 -3.33 14.89 2.42
C SER A 113 -2.16 13.92 2.52
N ASN A 114 -1.67 13.71 3.74
CA ASN A 114 -0.45 12.99 4.00
C ASN A 114 -0.67 11.91 5.09
N PHE A 115 -0.13 10.75 4.87
CA PHE A 115 0.09 9.74 5.89
C PHE A 115 1.56 9.35 5.83
N ILE A 116 2.31 9.67 6.87
CA ILE A 116 3.78 9.59 6.89
C ILE A 116 4.31 8.93 8.16
N ALA A 117 5.49 8.33 8.03
CA ALA A 117 6.35 7.97 9.15
C ALA A 117 7.65 8.78 9.08
N VAL A 118 8.06 9.33 10.22
CA VAL A 118 9.28 10.12 10.35
C VAL A 118 10.24 9.41 11.27
N ASN A 119 11.42 9.05 10.78
CA ASN A 119 12.51 8.58 11.63
C ASN A 119 13.19 9.78 12.28
N LEU A 120 13.03 9.93 13.60
CA LEU A 120 13.52 11.08 14.36
C LEU A 120 15.05 11.08 14.52
N ARG A 121 15.71 9.95 14.28
CA ARG A 121 17.18 9.83 14.37
C ARG A 121 17.85 10.27 13.08
N THR A 122 17.39 9.74 11.95
CA THR A 122 17.96 9.98 10.61
C THR A 122 17.36 11.20 9.92
N ARG A 123 16.16 11.63 10.34
CA ARG A 123 15.31 12.65 9.71
C ARG A 123 14.70 12.19 8.39
N GLY A 124 14.70 10.86 8.13
CA GLY A 124 14.02 10.28 6.98
C GLY A 124 12.51 10.40 7.12
N VAL A 125 11.84 10.65 6.00
CA VAL A 125 10.37 10.69 5.92
C VAL A 125 9.92 9.69 4.88
N THR A 126 9.02 8.79 5.27
CA THR A 126 8.41 7.81 4.38
C THR A 126 6.94 8.15 4.15
N ASP A 127 6.54 8.23 2.90
CA ASP A 127 5.16 8.51 2.47
C ASP A 127 4.38 7.21 2.28
N ASN A 128 3.17 7.13 2.83
CA ASN A 128 2.34 5.94 2.74
C ASN A 128 1.87 5.62 1.31
N ASN A 129 1.73 6.60 0.41
CA ASN A 129 1.35 6.30 -0.98
C ASN A 129 2.45 5.51 -1.68
N GLN A 130 3.72 5.88 -1.45
CA GLN A 130 4.88 5.15 -1.97
C GLN A 130 4.97 3.75 -1.35
N ALA A 131 4.88 3.66 -0.04
CA ALA A 131 4.93 2.40 0.71
C ALA A 131 3.80 1.44 0.32
N THR A 132 2.57 1.96 0.15
CA THR A 132 1.42 1.20 -0.33
C THR A 132 1.67 0.64 -1.72
N ALA A 133 2.13 1.49 -2.65
CA ALA A 133 2.45 1.06 -4.00
C ALA A 133 3.52 -0.03 -4.01
N LEU A 134 4.60 0.17 -3.27
CA LEU A 134 5.71 -0.77 -3.17
C LEU A 134 5.27 -2.13 -2.60
N GLY A 135 4.49 -2.12 -1.51
CA GLY A 135 3.97 -3.32 -0.87
C GLY A 135 3.02 -4.12 -1.78
N PHE A 136 2.04 -3.45 -2.37
CA PHE A 136 1.07 -4.13 -3.25
C PHE A 136 1.67 -4.57 -4.60
N VAL A 137 2.65 -3.84 -5.15
CA VAL A 137 3.42 -4.32 -6.33
C VAL A 137 4.25 -5.54 -5.97
N THR A 138 4.83 -5.58 -4.76
CA THR A 138 5.54 -6.77 -4.27
C THR A 138 4.59 -7.97 -4.12
N ALA A 139 3.41 -7.76 -3.55
CA ALA A 139 2.37 -8.78 -3.45
C ALA A 139 1.92 -9.28 -4.84
N LEU A 140 1.71 -8.37 -5.80
CA LEU A 140 1.36 -8.74 -7.18
C LEU A 140 2.45 -9.59 -7.82
N GLY A 141 3.71 -9.24 -7.61
CA GLY A 141 4.86 -10.01 -8.09
C GLY A 141 4.91 -11.42 -7.51
N LEU A 142 4.61 -11.57 -6.22
CA LEU A 142 4.53 -12.87 -5.56
C LEU A 142 3.38 -13.72 -6.11
N LEU A 143 2.18 -13.13 -6.23
CA LEU A 143 1.02 -13.80 -6.84
C LEU A 143 1.29 -14.26 -8.28
N ALA A 144 2.11 -13.52 -9.00
CA ALA A 144 2.38 -13.73 -10.42
C ALA A 144 3.60 -14.64 -10.68
N GLY A 145 4.44 -14.88 -9.68
CA GLY A 145 5.73 -15.56 -9.86
C GLY A 145 6.77 -14.71 -10.60
N GLY A 146 6.66 -13.38 -10.53
CA GLY A 146 7.55 -12.41 -11.17
C GLY A 146 6.80 -11.39 -12.03
N LEU A 147 7.46 -10.28 -12.34
CA LEU A 147 6.89 -9.14 -13.08
C LEU A 147 7.63 -8.80 -14.38
N ALA A 148 8.88 -9.24 -14.53
CA ALA A 148 9.72 -8.90 -15.67
C ALA A 148 9.05 -9.32 -17.00
N ASP A 149 9.05 -8.42 -17.98
CA ASP A 149 8.47 -8.56 -19.32
C ASP A 149 6.95 -8.84 -19.35
N ARG A 150 6.26 -8.72 -18.20
CA ARG A 150 4.84 -9.00 -18.10
C ARG A 150 4.01 -7.73 -18.23
N PRO A 151 2.93 -7.76 -19.05
CA PRO A 151 1.99 -6.64 -19.14
C PRO A 151 1.17 -6.49 -17.84
N ALA A 152 1.26 -5.33 -17.21
CA ALA A 152 0.51 -4.97 -16.01
C ALA A 152 -0.34 -3.72 -16.29
N LEU A 153 -1.61 -3.76 -15.88
CA LEU A 153 -2.54 -2.63 -15.96
C LEU A 153 -2.66 -1.98 -14.60
N VAL A 154 -2.34 -0.69 -14.55
CA VAL A 154 -2.59 0.17 -13.39
C VAL A 154 -3.86 0.97 -13.64
N LEU A 155 -4.83 0.77 -12.76
CA LEU A 155 -6.12 1.46 -12.75
C LEU A 155 -6.04 2.61 -11.74
N GLY A 156 -6.24 3.84 -12.23
CA GLY A 156 -6.09 5.07 -11.47
C GLY A 156 -4.67 5.65 -11.52
N ALA A 157 -4.52 6.85 -12.08
CA ALA A 157 -3.25 7.60 -12.19
C ALA A 157 -3.10 8.66 -11.07
N GLY A 158 -3.58 8.35 -9.85
CA GLY A 158 -3.36 9.12 -8.63
C GLY A 158 -1.97 8.87 -8.03
N ALA A 159 -1.73 9.36 -6.79
CA ALA A 159 -0.43 9.21 -6.12
C ALA A 159 0.02 7.74 -6.02
N VAL A 160 -0.84 6.85 -5.50
CA VAL A 160 -0.54 5.41 -5.37
C VAL A 160 -0.36 4.77 -6.74
N GLY A 161 -1.23 5.08 -7.74
CA GLY A 161 -1.11 4.48 -9.07
C GLY A 161 0.16 4.89 -9.81
N ARG A 162 0.57 6.16 -9.73
CA ARG A 162 1.85 6.65 -10.30
C ARG A 162 3.05 5.97 -9.63
N ALA A 163 3.03 5.86 -8.30
CA ALA A 163 4.07 5.14 -7.54
C ALA A 163 4.12 3.65 -7.92
N ALA A 164 2.96 2.99 -8.05
CA ALA A 164 2.87 1.60 -8.47
C ALA A 164 3.39 1.38 -9.91
N ALA A 165 3.04 2.27 -10.84
CA ALA A 165 3.55 2.21 -12.20
C ALA A 165 5.08 2.31 -12.23
N ARG A 166 5.66 3.22 -11.44
CA ARG A 166 7.12 3.32 -11.27
C ARG A 166 7.69 2.01 -10.73
N CYS A 167 7.17 1.50 -9.61
CA CYS A 167 7.63 0.26 -9.00
C CYS A 167 7.53 -0.95 -9.94
N LEU A 168 6.49 -1.03 -10.79
CA LEU A 168 6.33 -2.06 -11.80
C LEU A 168 7.40 -1.96 -12.90
N LEU A 169 7.65 -0.74 -13.40
CA LEU A 169 8.69 -0.47 -14.40
C LEU A 169 10.09 -0.81 -13.89
N GLU A 170 10.40 -0.43 -12.65
CA GLU A 170 11.67 -0.75 -11.98
C GLU A 170 11.90 -2.26 -11.85
N ARG A 171 10.81 -3.06 -11.84
CA ARG A 171 10.83 -4.53 -11.84
C ARG A 171 10.73 -5.14 -13.24
N GLY A 172 10.88 -4.32 -14.27
CA GLY A 172 10.89 -4.76 -15.67
C GLY A 172 9.52 -5.08 -16.27
N ALA A 173 8.42 -4.69 -15.64
CA ALA A 173 7.10 -4.90 -16.22
C ALA A 173 6.83 -3.96 -17.41
N VAL A 174 5.94 -4.38 -18.31
CA VAL A 174 5.34 -3.53 -19.33
C VAL A 174 4.08 -2.91 -18.76
N VAL A 175 4.06 -1.58 -18.56
CA VAL A 175 2.98 -0.90 -17.84
C VAL A 175 1.97 -0.26 -18.78
N SER A 176 0.70 -0.54 -18.55
CA SER A 176 -0.43 0.20 -19.11
C SER A 176 -1.11 0.99 -18.01
N LEU A 177 -1.42 2.27 -18.25
CA LEU A 177 -2.14 3.17 -17.35
C LEU A 177 -3.56 3.41 -17.87
N CYS A 178 -4.56 3.27 -17.01
CA CYS A 178 -5.93 3.63 -17.31
C CYS A 178 -6.52 4.50 -16.19
N ASP A 179 -7.09 5.64 -16.51
CA ASP A 179 -7.77 6.52 -15.56
C ASP A 179 -9.05 7.04 -16.21
N ILE A 180 -10.10 7.25 -15.40
CA ILE A 180 -11.35 7.84 -15.88
C ILE A 180 -11.14 9.21 -16.54
N ARG A 181 -10.10 9.93 -16.14
CA ARG A 181 -9.58 11.12 -16.79
C ARG A 181 -8.34 10.75 -17.59
N SER A 182 -8.52 10.49 -18.87
CA SER A 182 -7.44 10.02 -19.76
C SER A 182 -6.22 10.96 -19.77
N GLU A 183 -6.43 12.28 -19.54
CA GLU A 183 -5.35 13.25 -19.40
C GLU A 183 -4.41 12.90 -18.27
N ARG A 184 -4.93 12.46 -17.10
CA ARG A 184 -4.10 12.04 -15.97
C ARG A 184 -3.22 10.84 -16.28
N ALA A 185 -3.76 9.86 -17.02
CA ALA A 185 -2.99 8.71 -17.46
C ALA A 185 -1.88 9.11 -18.43
N ARG A 186 -2.18 10.06 -19.37
CA ARG A 186 -1.17 10.58 -20.30
C ARG A 186 -0.08 11.40 -19.60
N GLU A 187 -0.45 12.27 -18.65
CA GLU A 187 0.51 13.02 -17.83
C GLU A 187 1.42 12.09 -17.05
N ALA A 188 0.84 11.09 -16.35
CA ALA A 188 1.61 10.10 -15.60
C ALA A 188 2.55 9.29 -16.52
N ALA A 189 2.09 8.89 -17.70
CA ALA A 189 2.92 8.19 -18.68
C ALA A 189 4.10 9.05 -19.16
N ALA A 190 3.86 10.34 -19.42
CA ALA A 190 4.90 11.28 -19.85
C ALA A 190 5.95 11.50 -18.74
N GLU A 191 5.51 11.74 -17.49
CA GLU A 191 6.40 11.89 -16.34
C GLU A 191 7.27 10.65 -16.11
N LEU A 192 6.65 9.46 -16.16
CA LEU A 192 7.37 8.19 -15.99
C LEU A 192 8.34 7.94 -17.13
N SER A 193 7.93 8.22 -18.38
CA SER A 193 8.82 8.05 -19.55
C SER A 193 10.05 8.95 -19.47
N ALA A 194 9.92 10.13 -18.87
CA ALA A 194 11.06 11.04 -18.68
C ALA A 194 11.98 10.61 -17.52
N ALA A 195 11.44 9.91 -16.51
CA ALA A 195 12.16 9.54 -15.30
C ALA A 195 12.77 8.13 -15.34
N MET A 196 12.24 7.25 -16.21
CA MET A 196 12.67 5.85 -16.28
C MET A 196 13.76 5.63 -17.33
N PRO A 197 14.59 4.57 -17.20
CA PRO A 197 15.61 4.23 -18.20
C PRO A 197 15.02 4.04 -19.61
N SER A 198 15.82 4.35 -20.62
CA SER A 198 15.46 4.12 -22.02
C SER A 198 15.11 2.65 -22.27
N GLY A 199 13.96 2.41 -22.90
CA GLY A 199 13.44 1.06 -23.14
C GLY A 199 12.30 0.64 -22.23
N SER A 200 11.99 1.41 -21.18
CA SER A 200 10.77 1.19 -20.38
C SER A 200 9.52 1.37 -21.25
N ILE A 201 8.61 0.39 -21.19
CA ILE A 201 7.40 0.41 -22.03
C ILE A 201 6.22 0.87 -21.18
N ILE A 202 5.67 2.02 -21.55
CA ILE A 202 4.49 2.62 -20.90
C ILE A 202 3.44 2.88 -21.97
N ARG A 203 2.21 2.47 -21.71
CA ARG A 203 1.05 2.65 -22.58
C ARG A 203 -0.07 3.35 -21.84
N VAL A 204 -0.96 4.02 -22.57
CA VAL A 204 -2.20 4.57 -22.03
C VAL A 204 -3.36 3.78 -22.65
N GLU A 205 -4.23 3.25 -21.80
CA GLU A 205 -5.46 2.58 -22.22
C GLU A 205 -6.63 3.54 -22.06
N GLU A 206 -7.37 3.74 -23.13
CA GLU A 206 -8.54 4.64 -23.15
C GLU A 206 -9.86 3.89 -23.00
N ASP A 207 -9.88 2.60 -23.35
CA ASP A 207 -11.04 1.72 -23.20
C ASP A 207 -10.82 0.76 -22.02
N LEU A 208 -11.48 1.07 -20.91
CA LEU A 208 -11.38 0.28 -19.66
C LEU A 208 -11.82 -1.18 -19.85
N GLU A 209 -12.90 -1.44 -20.59
CA GLU A 209 -13.42 -2.79 -20.78
C GLU A 209 -12.42 -3.65 -21.57
N GLN A 210 -11.87 -3.10 -22.64
CA GLN A 210 -10.85 -3.80 -23.42
C GLN A 210 -9.55 -4.00 -22.62
N ALA A 211 -9.13 -2.98 -21.84
CA ALA A 211 -7.93 -3.06 -21.00
C ALA A 211 -8.07 -4.17 -19.95
N LEU A 212 -9.21 -4.24 -19.25
CA LEU A 212 -9.49 -5.28 -18.26
C LEU A 212 -9.51 -6.70 -18.89
N CYS A 213 -10.07 -6.86 -20.07
CA CYS A 213 -10.09 -8.15 -20.77
C CYS A 213 -8.71 -8.59 -21.30
N ARG A 214 -7.84 -7.63 -21.61
CA ARG A 214 -6.50 -7.88 -22.20
C ARG A 214 -5.44 -8.24 -21.17
N HIS A 215 -5.46 -7.56 -20.01
CA HIS A 215 -4.41 -7.68 -19.02
C HIS A 215 -4.68 -8.81 -18.01
N ARG A 216 -3.60 -9.43 -17.54
CA ARG A 216 -3.62 -10.50 -16.53
C ARG A 216 -3.09 -10.08 -15.18
N LEU A 217 -2.29 -9.02 -15.14
CA LEU A 217 -1.82 -8.38 -13.91
C LEU A 217 -2.54 -7.05 -13.76
N LEU A 218 -3.35 -6.93 -12.71
CA LEU A 218 -4.15 -5.75 -12.43
C LEU A 218 -3.70 -5.13 -11.11
N PHE A 219 -3.45 -3.82 -11.13
CA PHE A 219 -3.20 -3.03 -9.95
C PHE A 219 -4.31 -1.98 -9.84
N ASP A 220 -5.21 -2.11 -8.86
CA ASP A 220 -6.33 -1.20 -8.70
C ASP A 220 -6.09 -0.17 -7.58
N ALA A 221 -5.71 1.05 -7.98
CA ALA A 221 -5.53 2.21 -7.11
C ALA A 221 -6.71 3.20 -7.20
N THR A 222 -7.88 2.74 -7.62
CA THR A 222 -9.06 3.60 -7.76
C THR A 222 -9.91 3.60 -6.49
N PRO A 223 -10.67 4.67 -6.21
CA PRO A 223 -11.71 4.69 -5.19
C PRO A 223 -13.08 4.27 -5.75
N ALA A 224 -13.13 3.43 -6.78
CA ALA A 224 -14.34 3.06 -7.48
C ALA A 224 -14.80 1.64 -7.10
N LEU A 225 -16.07 1.49 -6.73
CA LEU A 225 -16.63 0.23 -6.25
C LEU A 225 -17.10 -0.66 -7.42
N GLY A 226 -16.68 -1.93 -7.44
CA GLY A 226 -17.35 -3.02 -8.14
C GLY A 226 -17.34 -2.97 -9.67
N PHE A 227 -16.44 -2.24 -10.29
CA PHE A 227 -16.36 -2.09 -11.76
C PHE A 227 -15.60 -3.25 -12.43
N ILE A 228 -14.69 -3.91 -11.71
CA ILE A 228 -14.04 -5.15 -12.18
C ILE A 228 -15.01 -6.31 -11.94
N ARG A 229 -15.50 -6.90 -13.02
CA ARG A 229 -16.52 -7.96 -13.00
C ARG A 229 -15.94 -9.31 -13.40
N GLU A 230 -16.70 -10.39 -13.16
CA GLU A 230 -16.30 -11.76 -13.43
C GLU A 230 -15.86 -11.98 -14.90
N ARG A 231 -16.55 -11.32 -15.85
CA ARG A 231 -16.22 -11.42 -17.29
C ARG A 231 -14.83 -10.90 -17.66
N HIS A 232 -14.21 -10.08 -16.79
CA HIS A 232 -12.87 -9.57 -16.99
C HIS A 232 -11.78 -10.53 -16.49
N LEU A 233 -12.18 -11.57 -15.73
CA LEU A 233 -11.25 -12.46 -15.07
C LEU A 233 -11.10 -13.77 -15.83
N VAL A 234 -9.86 -14.20 -15.93
CA VAL A 234 -9.50 -15.55 -16.39
C VAL A 234 -8.64 -16.23 -15.33
N PRO A 235 -8.37 -17.54 -15.42
CA PRO A 235 -7.58 -18.28 -14.41
C PRO A 235 -6.22 -17.65 -14.09
N ASP A 236 -5.60 -16.97 -15.05
CA ASP A 236 -4.28 -16.35 -14.89
C ASP A 236 -4.32 -14.91 -14.38
N THR A 237 -5.50 -14.33 -14.17
CA THR A 237 -5.62 -12.96 -13.64
C THR A 237 -5.13 -12.92 -12.20
N ARG A 238 -4.24 -11.98 -11.88
CA ARG A 238 -3.72 -11.67 -10.54
C ARG A 238 -3.97 -10.20 -10.24
N ILE A 239 -4.41 -9.89 -9.04
CA ILE A 239 -4.90 -8.56 -8.68
C ILE A 239 -4.28 -8.12 -7.37
N ALA A 240 -3.71 -6.92 -7.37
CA ALA A 240 -3.36 -6.17 -6.17
C ALA A 240 -4.23 -4.92 -6.12
N ALA A 241 -5.01 -4.76 -5.07
CA ALA A 241 -6.03 -3.71 -4.98
C ALA A 241 -5.90 -2.94 -3.66
N PRO A 242 -5.00 -1.93 -3.58
CA PRO A 242 -4.97 -1.00 -2.45
C PRO A 242 -6.16 -0.03 -2.41
N GLY A 243 -6.93 0.08 -3.49
CA GLY A 243 -8.06 1.00 -3.58
C GLY A 243 -9.16 0.68 -2.57
N VAL A 244 -9.69 1.70 -1.91
CA VAL A 244 -10.85 1.62 -1.00
C VAL A 244 -11.87 2.66 -1.45
N PRO A 245 -13.13 2.25 -1.69
CA PRO A 245 -13.66 0.88 -1.69
C PRO A 245 -13.07 -0.02 -2.79
N LEU A 246 -13.20 -1.34 -2.61
CA LEU A 246 -12.65 -2.34 -3.53
C LEU A 246 -13.29 -2.26 -4.92
N GLY A 247 -12.48 -2.19 -5.96
CA GLY A 247 -12.92 -2.12 -7.35
C GLY A 247 -13.52 -3.42 -7.91
N LEU A 248 -13.35 -4.57 -7.24
CA LEU A 248 -13.94 -5.83 -7.66
C LEU A 248 -15.42 -5.91 -7.22
N SER A 249 -16.29 -6.41 -8.11
CA SER A 249 -17.63 -6.84 -7.72
C SER A 249 -17.55 -8.05 -6.76
N ALA A 250 -18.60 -8.28 -5.97
CA ALA A 250 -18.66 -9.43 -5.06
C ALA A 250 -18.47 -10.77 -5.83
N GLY A 251 -19.05 -10.90 -7.01
CA GLY A 251 -18.85 -12.06 -7.86
C GLY A 251 -17.43 -12.18 -8.39
N ALA A 252 -16.82 -11.08 -8.83
CA ALA A 252 -15.43 -11.06 -9.26
C ALA A 252 -14.46 -11.43 -8.11
N LEU A 253 -14.70 -10.90 -6.91
CA LEU A 253 -13.89 -11.25 -5.73
C LEU A 253 -13.96 -12.74 -5.42
N LYS A 254 -15.18 -13.31 -5.44
CA LYS A 254 -15.40 -14.75 -5.25
C LYS A 254 -14.71 -15.60 -6.36
N ALA A 255 -14.84 -15.17 -7.61
CA ALA A 255 -14.25 -15.88 -8.76
C ALA A 255 -12.70 -15.78 -8.75
N ALA A 256 -12.14 -14.66 -8.32
CA ALA A 256 -10.70 -14.48 -8.19
C ALA A 256 -10.11 -15.29 -7.03
N GLY A 257 -10.83 -15.41 -5.91
CA GLY A 257 -10.40 -16.18 -4.74
C GLY A 257 -9.00 -15.77 -4.25
N PRO A 258 -8.04 -16.73 -4.14
CA PRO A 258 -6.71 -16.43 -3.60
C PRO A 258 -5.82 -15.60 -4.54
N ARG A 259 -6.29 -15.24 -5.73
CA ARG A 259 -5.54 -14.48 -6.73
C ARG A 259 -5.65 -12.96 -6.55
N VAL A 260 -6.24 -12.52 -5.43
CA VAL A 260 -6.39 -11.11 -5.05
C VAL A 260 -5.68 -10.86 -3.74
N VAL A 261 -4.91 -9.77 -3.67
CA VAL A 261 -4.48 -9.16 -2.41
C VAL A 261 -5.16 -7.80 -2.31
N HIS A 262 -5.89 -7.62 -1.22
CA HIS A 262 -6.59 -6.39 -0.88
C HIS A 262 -6.60 -6.22 0.63
N ASP A 263 -6.25 -5.05 1.09
CA ASP A 263 -6.50 -4.57 2.45
C ASP A 263 -6.57 -3.04 2.47
N PRO A 264 -7.24 -2.46 3.47
CA PRO A 264 -7.41 -1.02 3.52
C PRO A 264 -6.20 -0.26 4.10
N LEU A 265 -5.32 -0.91 4.90
CA LEU A 265 -4.31 -0.20 5.69
C LEU A 265 -3.03 -1.00 5.98
N GLN A 266 -3.12 -2.33 6.08
CA GLN A 266 -2.09 -3.19 6.68
C GLN A 266 -0.78 -3.14 5.89
N ILE A 267 -0.80 -3.48 4.60
CA ILE A 267 0.40 -3.55 3.75
C ILE A 267 1.09 -2.19 3.66
N GLY A 268 0.32 -1.13 3.39
CA GLY A 268 0.87 0.22 3.27
C GLY A 268 1.57 0.68 4.53
N THR A 269 0.91 0.52 5.69
CA THR A 269 1.48 0.89 7.00
C THR A 269 2.71 0.04 7.35
N ALA A 270 2.65 -1.27 7.09
CA ALA A 270 3.77 -2.16 7.39
C ALA A 270 5.02 -1.80 6.59
N VAL A 271 4.89 -1.60 5.28
CA VAL A 271 6.01 -1.18 4.42
C VAL A 271 6.54 0.18 4.83
N MET A 272 5.65 1.15 5.09
CA MET A 272 6.04 2.49 5.54
C MET A 272 6.88 2.46 6.82
N LEU A 273 6.51 1.63 7.81
CA LEU A 273 7.25 1.49 9.07
C LEU A 273 8.61 0.83 8.85
N VAL A 274 8.69 -0.21 8.01
CA VAL A 274 9.97 -0.87 7.71
C VAL A 274 10.90 0.06 6.95
N GLU A 275 10.41 0.77 5.93
CA GLU A 275 11.21 1.77 5.20
C GLU A 275 11.68 2.91 6.13
N ALA A 276 10.79 3.42 7.00
CA ALA A 276 11.16 4.46 7.97
C ALA A 276 12.23 3.98 8.96
N LEU A 277 12.25 2.70 9.34
CA LEU A 277 13.29 2.15 10.21
C LEU A 277 14.65 2.07 9.50
N LEU A 278 14.66 1.81 8.20
CA LEU A 278 15.88 1.59 7.40
C LEU A 278 16.44 2.89 6.79
N SER A 279 15.66 3.97 6.81
CA SER A 279 16.03 5.27 6.22
C SER A 279 17.16 5.98 6.97
#